data_ccbbfa6de491baf9097b591a09ad1226
#
_entry.id   ccbbfa6de491baf9097b591a09ad1226
#
_cell.length_a   1.000
_cell.length_b   1.000
_cell.length_c   1.000
_cell.angle_alpha   90.00
_cell.angle_beta   90.00
_cell.angle_gamma   90.00
#
_symmetry.space_group_name_H-M   'P 1'
#
loop_
_entity.id
_entity.type
_entity.pdbx_description
1 polymer ?
#
loop_
_entity_poly.entity_id
_entity_poly.type
_entity_poly.pdbx_seq_one_letter_code
_entity_poly.pdbx_strand_id
1 'polypeptide(L)'
;MDEAFREMFMGNNKPFLALKPKDADAVMWAIEMTKTIAGDHEVVTDENSLKVKTPGIDHVGTEDCRIPSLHTSLDLKSGILRSYAEQQCAYAYGNMAASYDFETGEYAIREWTTHLLFCDQERVVTHSWTIEEAKQVVEGILAAYNDPDKAPTACDYCKWCKKAATCAQISVPLANTLAVVENDPQTNLAQMQEHLAGDIERLSTFVKQSSIFNNYLVEWAKDLLKERLQAGEKVYGWKLQRQKGRETYPEEVIEHIGTCTEMSLSDSIKLFGGSISATKLQKYCDSVGYDLSQIQPDVGEEIVKLVEDKPKKVKL
;
A
#
# COMPACT_ATOMS: atom_id res chain seq x y z
N MET A 1 7.35 -7.06 7.79
CA MET A 1 8.58 -6.22 7.84
C MET A 1 8.78 -5.63 9.23
N ASP A 2 7.78 -4.99 9.81
CA ASP A 2 7.92 -4.26 11.10
C ASP A 2 8.35 -5.17 12.26
N GLU A 3 7.76 -6.36 12.39
CA GLU A 3 8.19 -7.37 13.38
C GLU A 3 9.65 -7.79 13.15
N ALA A 4 10.03 -8.11 11.92
CA ALA A 4 11.39 -8.53 11.61
C ALA A 4 12.40 -7.41 11.87
N PHE A 5 12.05 -6.17 11.59
CA PHE A 5 12.87 -5.00 11.89
C PHE A 5 13.10 -4.86 13.41
N ARG A 6 12.02 -4.87 14.20
CA ARG A 6 12.10 -4.73 15.67
C ARG A 6 12.89 -5.88 16.32
N GLU A 7 12.61 -7.11 15.94
CA GLU A 7 13.26 -8.31 16.47
C GLU A 7 14.76 -8.35 16.16
N MET A 8 15.17 -7.85 14.98
CA MET A 8 16.60 -7.75 14.63
C MET A 8 17.36 -6.82 15.57
N PHE A 9 16.75 -5.70 16.02
CA PHE A 9 17.38 -4.84 17.03
C PHE A 9 17.49 -5.52 18.40
N MET A 10 16.59 -6.41 18.73
CA MET A 10 16.62 -7.22 19.97
C MET A 10 17.53 -8.46 19.85
N GLY A 11 18.20 -8.65 18.73
CA GLY A 11 19.10 -9.79 18.49
C GLY A 11 18.40 -11.09 18.07
N ASN A 12 17.09 -11.04 17.80
CA ASN A 12 16.33 -12.17 17.29
C ASN A 12 16.15 -12.06 15.77
N ASN A 13 16.84 -12.90 15.03
CA ASN A 13 16.79 -12.87 13.57
C ASN A 13 15.79 -13.86 12.94
N LYS A 14 15.01 -14.62 13.73
CA LYS A 14 14.07 -15.61 13.20
C LYS A 14 13.00 -15.02 12.27
N PRO A 15 12.29 -13.92 12.63
CA PRO A 15 11.32 -13.33 11.73
C PRO A 15 11.95 -12.80 10.44
N PHE A 16 13.19 -12.30 10.53
CA PHE A 16 13.96 -11.84 9.37
C PHE A 16 14.26 -12.97 8.39
N LEU A 17 14.70 -14.14 8.89
CA LEU A 17 15.01 -15.29 8.06
C LEU A 17 13.80 -15.88 7.33
N ALA A 18 12.59 -15.60 7.81
CA ALA A 18 11.32 -16.01 7.17
C ALA A 18 10.86 -15.05 6.06
N LEU A 19 11.52 -13.91 5.86
CA LEU A 19 11.16 -12.93 4.85
C LEU A 19 11.54 -13.40 3.43
N LYS A 20 10.78 -12.90 2.45
CA LYS A 20 11.20 -12.98 1.05
C LYS A 20 12.45 -12.12 0.83
N PRO A 21 13.33 -12.46 -0.13
CA PRO A 21 14.56 -11.71 -0.36
C PRO A 21 14.35 -10.19 -0.48
N LYS A 22 13.37 -9.76 -1.28
CA LYS A 22 13.05 -8.34 -1.43
C LYS A 22 12.67 -7.66 -0.12
N ASP A 23 11.89 -8.34 0.72
CA ASP A 23 11.45 -7.79 2.01
C ASP A 23 12.60 -7.81 3.02
N ALA A 24 13.52 -8.79 2.91
CA ALA A 24 14.72 -8.84 3.71
C ALA A 24 15.70 -7.70 3.36
N ASP A 25 15.92 -7.42 2.07
CA ASP A 25 16.73 -6.30 1.61
C ASP A 25 16.18 -4.96 2.14
N ALA A 26 14.84 -4.78 2.05
CA ALA A 26 14.16 -3.60 2.55
C ALA A 26 14.32 -3.41 4.08
N VAL A 27 14.23 -4.50 4.85
CA VAL A 27 14.47 -4.46 6.31
C VAL A 27 15.92 -4.17 6.64
N MET A 28 16.88 -4.76 5.91
CA MET A 28 18.31 -4.48 6.11
C MET A 28 18.64 -3.01 5.85
N TRP A 29 18.13 -2.45 4.75
CA TRP A 29 18.28 -1.03 4.46
C TRP A 29 17.69 -0.15 5.59
N ALA A 30 16.48 -0.48 6.09
CA ALA A 30 15.86 0.26 7.18
C ALA A 30 16.69 0.21 8.48
N ILE A 31 17.31 -0.96 8.79
CA ILE A 31 18.20 -1.12 9.95
C ILE A 31 19.46 -0.26 9.79
N GLU A 32 20.11 -0.29 8.63
CA GLU A 32 21.29 0.51 8.35
C GLU A 32 20.99 2.01 8.44
N MET A 33 19.86 2.44 7.89
CA MET A 33 19.42 3.82 7.96
C MET A 33 19.09 4.24 9.38
N THR A 34 18.40 3.40 10.15
CA THR A 34 18.12 3.64 11.57
C THR A 34 19.41 3.80 12.37
N LYS A 35 20.39 2.91 12.18
CA LYS A 35 21.71 3.02 12.83
C LYS A 35 22.45 4.29 12.43
N THR A 36 22.34 4.68 11.17
CA THR A 36 22.94 5.93 10.66
C THR A 36 22.34 7.16 11.35
N ILE A 37 21.01 7.19 11.51
CA ILE A 37 20.29 8.28 12.19
C ILE A 37 20.58 8.28 13.69
N ALA A 38 20.60 7.10 14.31
CA ALA A 38 20.81 6.95 15.74
C ALA A 38 22.26 7.25 16.17
N GLY A 39 23.26 6.94 15.32
CA GLY A 39 24.67 6.99 15.73
C GLY A 39 24.90 6.11 16.95
N ASP A 40 25.44 6.68 18.02
CA ASP A 40 25.71 5.99 19.29
C ASP A 40 24.53 6.07 20.28
N HIS A 41 23.38 6.61 19.87
CA HIS A 41 22.21 6.74 20.73
C HIS A 41 21.41 5.44 20.78
N GLU A 42 20.76 5.22 21.94
CA GLU A 42 19.90 4.06 22.16
C GLU A 42 18.66 4.09 21.23
N VAL A 43 18.38 2.97 20.60
CA VAL A 43 17.22 2.74 19.73
C VAL A 43 16.21 1.87 20.48
N VAL A 44 15.02 2.41 20.72
CA VAL A 44 13.92 1.70 21.35
C VAL A 44 13.03 1.08 20.28
N THR A 45 12.84 -0.25 20.36
CA THR A 45 12.00 -1.04 19.44
C THR A 45 10.98 -1.91 20.17
N ASP A 46 10.95 -1.89 21.52
CA ASP A 46 9.93 -2.59 22.31
C ASP A 46 8.54 -1.96 22.09
N GLU A 47 7.59 -2.74 21.61
CA GLU A 47 6.26 -2.29 21.22
C GLU A 47 5.50 -1.57 22.35
N ASN A 48 5.67 -2.00 23.60
CA ASN A 48 4.99 -1.36 24.74
C ASN A 48 5.53 0.04 25.01
N SER A 49 6.84 0.22 24.83
CA SER A 49 7.52 1.51 24.98
C SER A 49 7.26 2.49 23.82
N LEU A 50 6.80 1.96 22.67
CA LEU A 50 6.53 2.74 21.45
C LEU A 50 5.08 3.22 21.34
N LYS A 51 4.24 2.92 22.32
CA LYS A 51 2.85 3.40 22.35
C LYS A 51 2.81 4.91 22.59
N VAL A 52 2.03 5.59 21.75
CA VAL A 52 1.86 7.04 21.79
C VAL A 52 0.38 7.38 21.98
N LYS A 53 0.09 8.13 23.04
CA LYS A 53 -1.23 8.71 23.29
C LYS A 53 -1.22 10.17 22.92
N THR A 54 -1.85 10.51 21.82
CA THR A 54 -2.00 11.91 21.39
C THR A 54 -3.17 12.55 22.10
N PRO A 55 -3.01 13.76 22.71
CA PRO A 55 -4.11 14.46 23.37
C PRO A 55 -5.30 14.68 22.44
N GLY A 56 -6.50 14.40 22.95
CA GLY A 56 -7.76 14.53 22.20
C GLY A 56 -8.08 13.37 21.25
N ILE A 57 -7.17 12.43 21.05
CA ILE A 57 -7.39 11.21 20.24
C ILE A 57 -7.56 10.02 21.18
N ASP A 58 -8.69 9.31 21.08
CA ASP A 58 -8.96 8.14 21.94
C ASP A 58 -8.09 6.94 21.59
N HIS A 59 -7.69 6.82 20.35
CA HIS A 59 -6.83 5.75 19.86
C HIS A 59 -5.38 5.93 20.32
N VAL A 60 -4.72 4.82 20.67
CA VAL A 60 -3.28 4.76 20.95
C VAL A 60 -2.57 4.33 19.69
N GLY A 61 -1.67 5.15 19.20
CA GLY A 61 -0.78 4.79 18.09
C GLY A 61 0.44 4.00 18.57
N THR A 62 1.13 3.34 17.66
CA THR A 62 2.40 2.66 17.93
C THR A 62 3.40 3.08 16.85
N GLU A 63 4.54 3.59 17.27
CA GLU A 63 5.67 3.87 16.39
C GLU A 63 6.43 2.57 16.09
N ASP A 64 7.21 2.55 15.02
CA ASP A 64 8.03 1.37 14.72
C ASP A 64 9.36 1.40 15.48
N CYS A 65 9.89 2.62 15.72
CA CYS A 65 11.15 2.80 16.41
C CYS A 65 11.26 4.23 16.98
N ARG A 66 11.97 4.39 18.09
CA ARG A 66 12.22 5.70 18.73
C ARG A 66 13.67 5.84 19.20
N ILE A 67 14.21 7.04 19.10
CA ILE A 67 15.52 7.43 19.64
C ILE A 67 15.27 8.57 20.65
N PRO A 68 14.99 8.23 21.93
CA PRO A 68 14.52 9.21 22.91
C PRO A 68 15.46 10.38 23.12
N SER A 69 16.77 10.14 23.19
CA SER A 69 17.78 11.17 23.42
C SER A 69 17.93 12.17 22.27
N LEU A 70 17.43 11.84 21.08
CA LEU A 70 17.38 12.73 19.92
C LEU A 70 15.98 13.33 19.70
N HIS A 71 15.02 13.03 20.56
CA HIS A 71 13.61 13.37 20.39
C HIS A 71 13.12 13.01 18.97
N THR A 72 13.37 11.79 18.57
CA THR A 72 13.16 11.33 17.18
C THR A 72 12.42 10.02 17.16
N SER A 73 11.49 9.89 16.22
CA SER A 73 10.84 8.64 15.88
C SER A 73 11.02 8.28 14.41
N LEU A 74 11.02 6.98 14.12
CA LEU A 74 11.11 6.44 12.79
C LEU A 74 9.91 5.52 12.54
N ASP A 75 9.40 5.57 11.32
CA ASP A 75 8.25 4.79 10.92
C ASP A 75 8.51 4.18 9.54
N LEU A 76 8.37 2.85 9.45
CA LEU A 76 8.65 2.09 8.24
C LEU A 76 7.44 2.12 7.31
N LYS A 77 7.69 2.37 6.05
CA LYS A 77 6.65 2.36 5.02
C LYS A 77 7.04 1.45 3.87
N SER A 78 6.09 0.65 3.43
CA SER A 78 6.20 -0.14 2.21
C SER A 78 5.27 0.43 1.13
N GLY A 79 5.60 0.19 -0.14
CA GLY A 79 4.77 0.58 -1.27
C GLY A 79 4.99 1.99 -1.77
N ILE A 80 3.93 2.67 -2.20
CA ILE A 80 4.02 3.95 -2.89
C ILE A 80 4.29 5.09 -1.92
N LEU A 81 5.17 6.01 -2.30
CA LEU A 81 5.45 7.25 -1.57
C LEU A 81 4.16 8.06 -1.40
N ARG A 82 3.77 8.31 -0.15
CA ARG A 82 2.58 9.11 0.22
C ARG A 82 2.92 10.07 1.33
N SER A 83 2.10 11.10 1.50
CA SER A 83 2.15 11.91 2.71
C SER A 83 1.56 11.13 3.88
N TYR A 84 2.32 11.04 4.95
CA TYR A 84 1.89 10.57 6.27
C TYR A 84 2.12 11.67 7.31
N ALA A 85 2.19 12.92 6.85
CA ALA A 85 2.54 14.08 7.70
C ALA A 85 1.61 14.20 8.91
N GLU A 86 0.31 13.99 8.72
CA GLU A 86 -0.68 14.09 9.80
C GLU A 86 -0.50 12.99 10.85
N GLN A 87 -0.20 11.77 10.44
CA GLN A 87 0.11 10.66 11.36
C GLN A 87 1.38 10.94 12.14
N GLN A 88 2.42 11.37 11.46
CA GLN A 88 3.71 11.69 12.07
C GLN A 88 3.59 12.88 13.02
N CYS A 89 2.83 13.90 12.65
CA CYS A 89 2.51 15.04 13.48
C CYS A 89 1.78 14.61 14.78
N ALA A 90 0.82 13.69 14.67
CA ALA A 90 0.10 13.18 15.84
C ALA A 90 1.03 12.41 16.79
N TYR A 91 1.97 11.61 16.28
CA TYR A 91 2.98 10.94 17.10
C TYR A 91 3.94 11.94 17.75
N ALA A 92 4.46 12.91 16.98
CA ALA A 92 5.32 13.95 17.50
C ALA A 92 4.62 14.73 18.64
N TYR A 93 3.36 15.14 18.44
CA TYR A 93 2.58 15.82 19.47
C TYR A 93 2.37 14.94 20.70
N GLY A 94 2.04 13.67 20.54
CA GLY A 94 1.86 12.75 21.67
C GLY A 94 3.14 12.58 22.50
N ASN A 95 4.29 12.44 21.85
CA ASN A 95 5.59 12.32 22.53
C ASN A 95 5.98 13.61 23.27
N MET A 96 5.80 14.76 22.63
CA MET A 96 6.06 16.05 23.28
C MET A 96 5.08 16.31 24.42
N ALA A 97 3.80 16.02 24.24
CA ALA A 97 2.77 16.20 25.28
C ALA A 97 3.00 15.32 26.52
N ALA A 98 3.59 14.12 26.33
CA ALA A 98 3.97 13.27 27.46
C ALA A 98 5.08 13.88 28.34
N SER A 99 5.80 14.88 27.86
CA SER A 99 6.84 15.62 28.60
C SER A 99 6.31 16.84 29.34
N TYR A 100 5.00 17.07 29.35
CA TYR A 100 4.40 18.23 30.04
C TYR A 100 4.56 18.12 31.54
N ASP A 101 5.15 19.14 32.14
CA ASP A 101 5.31 19.28 33.58
C ASP A 101 4.16 20.12 34.14
N PHE A 102 3.33 19.51 34.96
CA PHE A 102 2.18 20.17 35.60
C PHE A 102 2.58 21.19 36.70
N GLU A 103 3.79 21.10 37.25
CA GLU A 103 4.26 22.03 38.28
C GLU A 103 4.75 23.32 37.64
N THR A 104 5.50 23.22 36.55
CA THR A 104 6.03 24.40 35.84
C THR A 104 5.09 24.93 34.77
N GLY A 105 4.15 24.10 34.28
CA GLY A 105 3.26 24.41 33.16
C GLY A 105 3.95 24.40 31.80
N GLU A 106 5.11 23.79 31.70
CA GLU A 106 5.94 23.78 30.49
C GLU A 106 6.15 22.37 29.93
N TYR A 107 6.50 22.30 28.67
CA TYR A 107 6.92 21.04 27.99
C TYR A 107 8.45 20.94 28.08
N ALA A 108 8.95 19.82 28.61
CA ALA A 108 10.39 19.55 28.64
C ALA A 108 10.94 19.28 27.23
N ILE A 109 10.12 18.71 26.33
CA ILE A 109 10.44 18.47 24.94
C ILE A 109 9.55 19.36 24.08
N ARG A 110 10.13 20.26 23.31
CA ARG A 110 9.40 21.27 22.52
C ARG A 110 9.54 21.04 21.00
N GLU A 111 10.46 20.18 20.60
CA GLU A 111 10.70 19.83 19.22
C GLU A 111 10.82 18.32 19.08
N TRP A 112 10.26 17.76 18.00
CA TRP A 112 10.30 16.35 17.69
C TRP A 112 10.52 16.13 16.20
N THR A 113 11.46 15.26 15.86
CA THR A 113 11.74 14.89 14.47
C THR A 113 11.16 13.51 14.17
N THR A 114 10.57 13.37 13.00
CA THR A 114 10.05 12.09 12.50
C THR A 114 10.70 11.75 11.16
N HIS A 115 11.10 10.49 11.00
CA HIS A 115 11.62 9.96 9.76
C HIS A 115 10.71 8.86 9.23
N LEU A 116 10.24 9.01 7.99
CA LEU A 116 9.54 7.98 7.24
C LEU A 116 10.56 7.24 6.40
N LEU A 117 10.74 5.96 6.66
CA LEU A 117 11.64 5.07 5.93
C LEU A 117 10.85 4.32 4.88
N PHE A 118 10.86 4.78 3.64
CA PHE A 118 10.23 4.10 2.50
C PHE A 118 11.15 2.98 2.00
N CYS A 119 11.03 1.81 2.60
CA CYS A 119 11.95 0.69 2.47
C CYS A 119 12.05 0.16 1.03
N ASP A 120 10.93 0.09 0.29
CA ASP A 120 10.92 -0.37 -1.11
C ASP A 120 11.60 0.60 -2.09
N GLN A 121 11.87 1.84 -1.67
CA GLN A 121 12.39 2.92 -2.51
C GLN A 121 13.71 3.46 -1.98
N GLU A 122 14.20 2.90 -0.87
CA GLU A 122 15.42 3.34 -0.19
C GLU A 122 15.44 4.85 0.04
N ARG A 123 14.31 5.40 0.50
CA ARG A 123 14.12 6.83 0.66
C ARG A 123 13.71 7.20 2.08
N VAL A 124 14.36 8.23 2.63
CA VAL A 124 13.98 8.85 3.90
C VAL A 124 13.28 10.17 3.64
N VAL A 125 12.13 10.38 4.29
CA VAL A 125 11.44 11.67 4.36
C VAL A 125 11.42 12.12 5.80
N THR A 126 11.93 13.31 6.07
CA THR A 126 12.09 13.86 7.42
C THR A 126 11.15 15.04 7.61
N HIS A 127 10.49 15.07 8.77
CA HIS A 127 9.69 16.20 9.24
C HIS A 127 10.11 16.55 10.66
N SER A 128 10.25 17.84 10.95
CA SER A 128 10.45 18.35 12.30
C SER A 128 9.26 19.18 12.70
N TRP A 129 8.83 19.05 13.94
CA TRP A 129 7.62 19.65 14.48
C TRP A 129 7.96 20.37 15.76
N THR A 130 7.53 21.61 15.90
CA THR A 130 7.43 22.27 17.21
C THR A 130 6.14 21.81 17.90
N ILE A 131 6.11 21.93 19.24
CA ILE A 131 4.91 21.56 20.02
C ILE A 131 3.69 22.39 19.60
N GLU A 132 3.88 23.67 19.29
CA GLU A 132 2.85 24.60 18.86
C GLU A 132 2.27 24.20 17.49
N GLU A 133 3.13 23.90 16.50
CA GLU A 133 2.72 23.46 15.17
C GLU A 133 1.99 22.14 15.24
N ALA A 134 2.55 21.15 15.95
CA ALA A 134 1.96 19.83 16.07
C ALA A 134 0.59 19.88 16.76
N LYS A 135 0.47 20.67 17.83
CA LYS A 135 -0.80 20.92 18.52
C LYS A 135 -1.83 21.53 17.58
N GLN A 136 -1.47 22.58 16.84
CA GLN A 136 -2.37 23.27 15.91
C GLN A 136 -2.90 22.32 14.84
N VAL A 137 -2.04 21.47 14.25
CA VAL A 137 -2.44 20.48 13.24
C VAL A 137 -3.42 19.46 13.81
N VAL A 138 -3.11 18.89 14.98
CA VAL A 138 -3.97 17.89 15.63
C VAL A 138 -5.31 18.50 16.05
N GLU A 139 -5.31 19.68 16.65
CA GLU A 139 -6.55 20.40 17.02
C GLU A 139 -7.40 20.72 15.79
N GLY A 140 -6.77 21.10 14.67
CA GLY A 140 -7.46 21.34 13.39
C GLY A 140 -8.12 20.05 12.83
N ILE A 141 -7.45 18.91 12.94
CA ILE A 141 -8.01 17.60 12.55
C ILE A 141 -9.20 17.24 13.44
N LEU A 142 -9.06 17.41 14.76
CA LEU A 142 -10.13 17.12 15.73
C LEU A 142 -11.33 18.03 15.54
N ALA A 143 -11.11 19.32 15.30
CA ALA A 143 -12.19 20.26 15.00
C ALA A 143 -12.94 19.86 13.71
N ALA A 144 -12.20 19.50 12.66
CA ALA A 144 -12.80 19.02 11.41
C ALA A 144 -13.55 17.68 11.57
N TYR A 145 -13.06 16.79 12.43
CA TYR A 145 -13.72 15.50 12.72
C TYR A 145 -15.02 15.68 13.51
N ASN A 146 -15.05 16.62 14.44
CA ASN A 146 -16.19 16.90 15.32
C ASN A 146 -17.22 17.86 14.69
N ASP A 147 -16.94 18.46 13.56
CA ASP A 147 -17.85 19.34 12.85
C ASP A 147 -18.83 18.53 11.99
N PRO A 148 -20.14 18.44 12.36
CA PRO A 148 -21.13 17.68 11.63
C PRO A 148 -21.40 18.26 10.24
N ASP A 149 -21.14 19.54 10.03
CA ASP A 149 -21.38 20.26 8.79
C ASP A 149 -20.15 20.29 7.87
N LYS A 150 -19.03 19.72 8.32
CA LYS A 150 -17.80 19.67 7.53
C LYS A 150 -18.00 18.86 6.25
N ALA A 151 -17.94 19.54 5.13
CA ALA A 151 -17.97 18.88 3.83
C ALA A 151 -16.76 17.90 3.70
N PRO A 152 -16.99 16.68 3.22
CA PRO A 152 -15.89 15.75 2.96
C PRO A 152 -14.95 16.33 1.91
N THR A 153 -13.64 16.06 2.06
CA THR A 153 -12.63 16.48 1.09
C THR A 153 -12.14 15.25 0.32
N ALA A 154 -12.13 15.33 -1.00
CA ALA A 154 -11.61 14.25 -1.83
C ALA A 154 -10.09 14.08 -1.60
N CYS A 155 -9.66 12.85 -1.35
CA CYS A 155 -8.25 12.51 -1.08
C CYS A 155 -7.91 11.10 -1.58
N ASP A 156 -6.65 10.69 -1.45
CA ASP A 156 -6.17 9.39 -1.91
C ASP A 156 -6.84 8.19 -1.21
N TYR A 157 -7.44 8.39 -0.04
CA TYR A 157 -8.19 7.35 0.68
C TYR A 157 -9.61 7.14 0.16
N CYS A 158 -10.12 8.03 -0.71
CA CYS A 158 -11.48 7.90 -1.25
C CYS A 158 -11.69 6.58 -2.00
N LYS A 159 -10.66 6.01 -2.59
CA LYS A 159 -10.71 4.70 -3.27
C LYS A 159 -11.06 3.52 -2.37
N TRP A 160 -10.92 3.66 -1.05
CA TRP A 160 -11.32 2.66 -0.04
C TRP A 160 -12.51 3.11 0.81
N CYS A 161 -13.03 4.30 0.54
CA CYS A 161 -14.13 4.87 1.33
C CYS A 161 -15.45 4.16 1.01
N LYS A 162 -16.07 3.55 2.00
CA LYS A 162 -17.38 2.88 1.86
C LYS A 162 -18.50 3.81 1.40
N LYS A 163 -18.36 5.12 1.57
CA LYS A 163 -19.34 6.16 1.17
C LYS A 163 -18.97 6.81 -0.17
N ALA A 164 -17.91 6.39 -0.85
CA ALA A 164 -17.47 7.04 -2.09
C ALA A 164 -18.56 7.12 -3.15
N ALA A 165 -19.37 6.07 -3.29
CA ALA A 165 -20.44 6.01 -4.29
C ALA A 165 -21.56 7.05 -4.06
N THR A 166 -21.75 7.52 -2.83
CA THR A 166 -22.78 8.52 -2.46
C THR A 166 -22.19 9.88 -2.08
N CYS A 167 -20.87 10.04 -2.18
CA CYS A 167 -20.18 11.25 -1.78
C CYS A 167 -20.32 12.33 -2.88
N ALA A 168 -20.92 13.47 -2.54
CA ALA A 168 -21.09 14.57 -3.47
C ALA A 168 -19.77 15.12 -4.03
N GLN A 169 -18.68 15.07 -3.26
CA GLN A 169 -17.35 15.51 -3.70
C GLN A 169 -16.75 14.63 -4.81
N ILE A 170 -17.28 13.43 -5.00
CA ILE A 170 -16.85 12.48 -6.03
C ILE A 170 -17.88 12.42 -7.15
N SER A 171 -19.18 12.31 -6.79
CA SER A 171 -20.26 12.08 -7.76
C SER A 171 -20.58 13.28 -8.63
N VAL A 172 -20.52 14.52 -8.07
CA VAL A 172 -20.86 15.73 -8.85
C VAL A 172 -19.84 16.03 -9.97
N PRO A 173 -18.51 16.08 -9.69
CA PRO A 173 -17.53 16.28 -10.76
C PRO A 173 -17.61 15.20 -11.84
N LEU A 174 -17.92 13.96 -11.42
CA LEU A 174 -18.08 12.83 -12.30
C LEU A 174 -19.29 12.94 -13.21
N ALA A 175 -20.47 13.27 -12.64
CA ALA A 175 -21.68 13.49 -13.40
C ALA A 175 -21.49 14.62 -14.43
N ASN A 176 -20.80 15.69 -14.05
CA ASN A 176 -20.46 16.79 -14.95
C ASN A 176 -19.54 16.33 -16.10
N THR A 177 -18.54 15.49 -15.81
CA THR A 177 -17.63 14.93 -16.83
C THR A 177 -18.40 14.04 -17.81
N LEU A 178 -19.29 13.18 -17.32
CA LEU A 178 -20.12 12.31 -18.17
C LEU A 178 -21.06 13.14 -19.06
N ALA A 179 -21.73 14.14 -18.50
CA ALA A 179 -22.63 15.01 -19.26
C ALA A 179 -21.89 15.76 -20.38
N VAL A 180 -20.66 16.19 -20.15
CA VAL A 180 -19.81 16.81 -21.16
C VAL A 180 -19.48 15.84 -22.30
N VAL A 181 -19.13 14.59 -21.96
CA VAL A 181 -18.79 13.56 -22.96
C VAL A 181 -20.01 13.12 -23.78
N GLU A 182 -21.20 13.06 -23.20
CA GLU A 182 -22.42 12.68 -23.88
C GLU A 182 -22.89 13.70 -24.94
N ASN A 183 -22.66 15.00 -24.71
CA ASN A 183 -23.15 16.07 -25.61
C ASN A 183 -22.30 16.23 -26.89
N ASP A 184 -20.97 16.18 -26.79
CA ASP A 184 -20.07 16.22 -27.94
C ASP A 184 -18.70 15.58 -27.57
N PRO A 185 -18.57 14.25 -27.70
CA PRO A 185 -17.41 13.53 -27.20
C PRO A 185 -16.06 13.99 -27.74
N GLN A 186 -15.99 14.37 -29.03
CA GLN A 186 -14.68 14.69 -29.64
C GLN A 186 -14.24 16.12 -29.32
N THR A 187 -15.11 17.10 -29.51
CA THR A 187 -14.81 18.50 -29.18
C THR A 187 -14.55 18.67 -27.69
N ASN A 188 -15.36 18.04 -26.87
CA ASN A 188 -15.21 18.12 -25.42
C ASN A 188 -13.93 17.50 -24.91
N LEU A 189 -13.47 16.38 -25.48
CA LEU A 189 -12.19 15.78 -25.10
C LEU A 189 -10.99 16.67 -25.44
N ALA A 190 -11.00 17.32 -26.62
CA ALA A 190 -9.94 18.24 -27.02
C ALA A 190 -9.90 19.47 -26.10
N GLN A 191 -11.03 20.05 -25.78
CA GLN A 191 -11.14 21.16 -24.83
C GLN A 191 -10.71 20.77 -23.43
N MET A 192 -11.07 19.55 -22.96
CA MET A 192 -10.57 19.01 -21.69
C MET A 192 -9.06 18.86 -21.68
N GLN A 193 -8.48 18.34 -22.76
CA GLN A 193 -7.02 18.19 -22.86
C GLN A 193 -6.31 19.55 -22.78
N GLU A 194 -6.79 20.55 -23.52
CA GLU A 194 -6.25 21.90 -23.49
C GLU A 194 -6.37 22.53 -22.09
N HIS A 195 -7.55 22.40 -21.48
CA HIS A 195 -7.81 22.94 -20.15
C HIS A 195 -6.97 22.28 -19.04
N LEU A 196 -6.74 20.96 -19.13
CA LEU A 196 -5.92 20.23 -18.19
C LEU A 196 -4.42 20.49 -18.41
N ALA A 197 -3.97 20.65 -19.65
CA ALA A 197 -2.57 20.88 -19.97
C ALA A 197 -2.06 22.24 -19.45
N GLY A 198 -2.94 23.22 -19.29
CA GLY A 198 -2.60 24.55 -18.80
C GLY A 198 -2.41 24.67 -17.29
N ASP A 199 -2.78 23.66 -16.51
CA ASP A 199 -2.78 23.71 -15.04
C ASP A 199 -2.43 22.36 -14.41
N ILE A 200 -1.24 22.28 -13.78
CA ILE A 200 -0.72 21.04 -13.20
C ILE A 200 -1.55 20.56 -12.00
N GLU A 201 -2.16 21.45 -11.22
CA GLU A 201 -3.00 21.10 -10.09
C GLU A 201 -4.33 20.50 -10.56
N ARG A 202 -4.92 21.08 -11.62
CA ARG A 202 -6.11 20.51 -12.28
C ARG A 202 -5.82 19.14 -12.89
N LEU A 203 -4.69 18.99 -13.55
CA LEU A 203 -4.26 17.70 -14.10
C LEU A 203 -4.11 16.65 -12.99
N SER A 204 -3.46 17.01 -11.89
CA SER A 204 -3.30 16.13 -10.73
C SER A 204 -4.65 15.74 -10.13
N THR A 205 -5.55 16.69 -9.96
CA THR A 205 -6.90 16.47 -9.44
C THR A 205 -7.71 15.56 -10.36
N PHE A 206 -7.64 15.79 -11.67
CA PHE A 206 -8.30 14.94 -12.67
C PHE A 206 -7.78 13.49 -12.63
N VAL A 207 -6.48 13.29 -12.53
CA VAL A 207 -5.90 11.93 -12.43
C VAL A 207 -6.41 11.22 -11.17
N LYS A 208 -6.46 11.91 -10.03
CA LYS A 208 -7.00 11.37 -8.78
C LYS A 208 -8.49 11.00 -8.89
N GLN A 209 -9.30 11.89 -9.43
CA GLN A 209 -10.73 11.66 -9.63
C GLN A 209 -11.01 10.54 -10.63
N SER A 210 -10.26 10.48 -11.74
CA SER A 210 -10.35 9.41 -12.73
C SER A 210 -10.01 8.05 -12.15
N SER A 211 -9.02 7.98 -11.25
CA SER A 211 -8.68 6.75 -10.54
C SER A 211 -9.82 6.28 -9.63
N ILE A 212 -10.47 7.20 -8.90
CA ILE A 212 -11.63 6.90 -8.06
C ILE A 212 -12.80 6.42 -8.92
N PHE A 213 -13.08 7.11 -10.03
CA PHE A 213 -14.09 6.72 -11.00
C PHE A 213 -13.88 5.30 -11.53
N ASN A 214 -12.66 5.01 -11.98
CA ASN A 214 -12.33 3.69 -12.51
C ASN A 214 -12.57 2.60 -11.47
N ASN A 215 -12.12 2.81 -10.24
CA ASN A 215 -12.22 1.79 -9.19
C ASN A 215 -13.64 1.55 -8.68
N TYR A 216 -14.51 2.56 -8.70
CA TYR A 216 -15.86 2.42 -8.13
C TYR A 216 -16.94 2.22 -9.18
N LEU A 217 -16.93 2.96 -10.27
CA LEU A 217 -18.00 2.86 -11.26
C LEU A 217 -17.66 1.85 -12.36
N VAL A 218 -16.46 1.89 -12.89
CA VAL A 218 -16.10 0.99 -13.98
C VAL A 218 -15.99 -0.44 -13.45
N GLU A 219 -15.38 -0.67 -12.29
CA GLU A 219 -15.29 -2.01 -11.70
C GLU A 219 -16.66 -2.53 -11.25
N TRP A 220 -17.48 -1.69 -10.59
CA TRP A 220 -18.87 -2.05 -10.28
C TRP A 220 -19.68 -2.40 -11.53
N ALA A 221 -19.55 -1.62 -12.59
CA ALA A 221 -20.25 -1.91 -13.85
C ALA A 221 -19.78 -3.21 -14.49
N LYS A 222 -18.49 -3.52 -14.41
CA LYS A 222 -17.94 -4.81 -14.86
C LYS A 222 -18.46 -5.99 -14.03
N ASP A 223 -18.56 -5.82 -12.71
CA ASP A 223 -19.12 -6.87 -11.85
C ASP A 223 -20.59 -7.11 -12.16
N LEU A 224 -21.39 -6.06 -12.33
CA LEU A 224 -22.79 -6.17 -12.72
C LEU A 224 -22.95 -6.82 -14.10
N LEU A 225 -22.12 -6.46 -15.08
CA LEU A 225 -22.11 -7.11 -16.40
C LEU A 225 -21.74 -8.60 -16.29
N LYS A 226 -20.80 -8.94 -15.44
CA LYS A 226 -20.41 -10.31 -15.19
C LYS A 226 -21.55 -11.12 -14.57
N GLU A 227 -22.25 -10.58 -13.58
CA GLU A 227 -23.44 -11.19 -12.97
C GLU A 227 -24.54 -11.45 -14.01
N ARG A 228 -24.87 -10.46 -14.84
CA ARG A 228 -25.87 -10.60 -15.89
C ARG A 228 -25.50 -11.64 -16.93
N LEU A 229 -24.26 -11.66 -17.37
CA LEU A 229 -23.76 -12.70 -18.30
C LEU A 229 -23.76 -14.09 -17.66
N GLN A 230 -23.49 -14.21 -16.35
CA GLN A 230 -23.61 -15.47 -15.60
C GLN A 230 -25.08 -15.94 -15.50
N ALA A 231 -26.02 -15.00 -15.38
CA ALA A 231 -27.45 -15.28 -15.43
C ALA A 231 -27.97 -15.66 -16.84
N GLY A 232 -27.09 -15.67 -17.85
CA GLY A 232 -27.44 -16.03 -19.21
C GLY A 232 -27.94 -14.89 -20.08
N GLU A 233 -27.88 -13.65 -19.62
CA GLU A 233 -28.22 -12.49 -20.45
C GLU A 233 -27.17 -12.28 -21.55
N LYS A 234 -27.61 -11.83 -22.72
CA LYS A 234 -26.72 -11.49 -23.83
C LYS A 234 -26.38 -10.00 -23.74
N VAL A 235 -25.09 -9.68 -23.53
CA VAL A 235 -24.59 -8.31 -23.52
C VAL A 235 -23.70 -8.09 -24.74
N TYR A 236 -24.09 -7.14 -25.61
CA TYR A 236 -23.33 -6.84 -26.81
C TYR A 236 -21.91 -6.35 -26.48
N GLY A 237 -20.92 -6.91 -27.17
CA GLY A 237 -19.52 -6.53 -27.00
C GLY A 237 -18.82 -7.16 -25.79
N TRP A 238 -19.51 -7.98 -24.99
CA TRP A 238 -18.95 -8.59 -23.78
C TRP A 238 -19.24 -10.09 -23.70
N LYS A 239 -18.29 -10.84 -23.17
CA LYS A 239 -18.45 -12.29 -22.90
C LYS A 239 -17.69 -12.72 -21.66
N LEU A 240 -18.06 -13.84 -21.09
CA LEU A 240 -17.31 -14.50 -20.03
C LEU A 240 -16.22 -15.39 -20.63
N GLN A 241 -15.01 -15.26 -20.12
CA GLN A 241 -13.91 -16.16 -20.42
C GLN A 241 -13.55 -16.91 -19.14
N ARG A 242 -13.66 -18.22 -19.19
CA ARG A 242 -13.19 -19.09 -18.11
C ARG A 242 -11.70 -19.34 -18.29
N GLN A 243 -10.95 -19.09 -17.26
CA GLN A 243 -9.52 -19.40 -17.20
C GLN A 243 -9.30 -20.44 -16.12
N LYS A 244 -8.59 -21.52 -16.49
CA LYS A 244 -8.14 -22.51 -15.52
C LYS A 244 -7.37 -21.78 -14.39
N GLY A 245 -7.59 -22.18 -13.14
CA GLY A 245 -6.86 -21.67 -12.01
C GLY A 245 -5.35 -21.86 -12.18
N ARG A 246 -4.58 -21.06 -11.49
CA ARG A 246 -3.12 -21.15 -11.55
C ARG A 246 -2.68 -22.48 -10.95
N GLU A 247 -1.89 -23.23 -11.69
CA GLU A 247 -1.25 -24.43 -11.20
C GLU A 247 -0.05 -24.06 -10.34
N THR A 248 -0.02 -24.57 -9.12
CA THR A 248 1.08 -24.38 -8.15
C THR A 248 1.44 -25.72 -7.56
N TYR A 249 2.64 -25.83 -7.05
CA TYR A 249 3.07 -27.00 -6.28
C TYR A 249 3.25 -26.61 -4.82
N PRO A 250 2.87 -27.48 -3.87
CA PRO A 250 3.12 -27.24 -2.45
C PRO A 250 4.62 -27.21 -2.14
N GLU A 251 4.97 -26.60 -1.03
CA GLU A 251 6.36 -26.34 -0.64
C GLU A 251 7.15 -27.65 -0.44
N GLU A 252 6.48 -28.68 0.06
CA GLU A 252 7.07 -30.02 0.28
C GLU A 252 7.58 -30.68 -1.01
N VAL A 253 6.89 -30.41 -2.15
CA VAL A 253 7.32 -30.91 -3.47
C VAL A 253 8.64 -30.27 -3.89
N ILE A 254 8.84 -29.03 -3.55
CA ILE A 254 10.03 -28.26 -3.90
C ILE A 254 11.21 -28.69 -3.05
N GLU A 255 11.00 -28.90 -1.76
CA GLU A 255 12.01 -29.46 -0.87
C GLU A 255 12.44 -30.84 -1.34
N HIS A 256 11.50 -31.67 -1.73
CA HIS A 256 11.78 -33.00 -2.27
C HIS A 256 12.61 -32.91 -3.56
N ILE A 257 12.21 -32.09 -4.53
CA ILE A 257 12.94 -31.90 -5.78
C ILE A 257 14.32 -31.29 -5.51
N GLY A 258 14.43 -30.32 -4.62
CA GLY A 258 15.69 -29.72 -4.19
C GLY A 258 16.65 -30.77 -3.62
N THR A 259 16.15 -31.69 -2.80
CA THR A 259 16.92 -32.79 -2.23
C THR A 259 17.35 -33.78 -3.32
N CYS A 260 16.47 -34.15 -4.25
CA CYS A 260 16.76 -35.08 -5.33
C CYS A 260 17.73 -34.52 -6.39
N THR A 261 17.80 -33.23 -6.55
CA THR A 261 18.61 -32.53 -7.58
C THR A 261 19.85 -31.84 -7.02
N GLU A 262 20.15 -32.03 -5.73
CA GLU A 262 21.27 -31.38 -5.01
C GLU A 262 21.25 -29.83 -5.12
N MET A 263 20.05 -29.24 -5.31
CA MET A 263 19.88 -27.80 -5.42
C MET A 263 20.09 -27.13 -4.06
N SER A 264 20.97 -26.13 -4.02
CA SER A 264 21.14 -25.34 -2.80
C SER A 264 19.90 -24.51 -2.49
N LEU A 265 19.66 -24.23 -1.19
CA LEU A 265 18.56 -23.33 -0.77
C LEU A 265 18.66 -21.96 -1.43
N SER A 266 19.88 -21.44 -1.62
CA SER A 266 20.16 -20.18 -2.32
C SER A 266 19.73 -20.21 -3.78
N ASP A 267 19.95 -21.32 -4.48
CA ASP A 267 19.58 -21.46 -5.88
C ASP A 267 18.05 -21.67 -6.03
N SER A 268 17.45 -22.37 -5.09
CA SER A 268 16.01 -22.52 -4.98
C SER A 268 15.32 -21.13 -4.81
N ILE A 269 15.83 -20.29 -3.93
CA ILE A 269 15.33 -18.93 -3.70
C ILE A 269 15.50 -18.06 -4.95
N LYS A 270 16.65 -18.11 -5.60
CA LYS A 270 16.92 -17.34 -6.84
C LYS A 270 16.00 -17.75 -8.00
N LEU A 271 15.79 -19.07 -8.16
CA LEU A 271 14.98 -19.61 -9.25
C LEU A 271 13.48 -19.37 -9.05
N PHE A 272 12.99 -19.51 -7.83
CA PHE A 272 11.57 -19.55 -7.55
C PHE A 272 11.01 -18.29 -6.90
N GLY A 273 11.85 -17.47 -6.26
CA GLY A 273 11.49 -16.12 -5.77
C GLY A 273 10.19 -16.07 -4.97
N GLY A 274 9.95 -17.04 -4.10
CA GLY A 274 8.82 -17.05 -3.15
C GLY A 274 7.43 -17.36 -3.72
N SER A 275 7.29 -17.64 -5.03
CA SER A 275 6.05 -18.23 -5.58
C SER A 275 6.40 -19.13 -6.77
N ILE A 276 6.10 -20.41 -6.64
CA ILE A 276 6.44 -21.41 -7.64
C ILE A 276 5.28 -21.61 -8.60
N SER A 277 5.44 -21.05 -9.80
CA SER A 277 4.52 -21.40 -10.87
C SER A 277 4.91 -22.77 -11.45
N ALA A 278 3.93 -23.61 -11.74
CA ALA A 278 4.14 -24.90 -12.39
C ALA A 278 5.05 -24.81 -13.61
N THR A 279 4.93 -23.73 -14.39
CA THR A 279 5.78 -23.50 -15.59
C THR A 279 7.26 -23.29 -15.24
N LYS A 280 7.58 -22.59 -14.14
CA LYS A 280 8.97 -22.38 -13.74
C LYS A 280 9.57 -23.67 -13.19
N LEU A 281 8.80 -24.40 -12.38
CA LEU A 281 9.25 -25.69 -11.83
C LEU A 281 9.47 -26.72 -12.95
N GLN A 282 8.56 -26.82 -13.93
CA GLN A 282 8.73 -27.69 -15.08
C GLN A 282 10.01 -27.41 -15.85
N LYS A 283 10.28 -26.14 -16.18
CA LYS A 283 11.52 -25.74 -16.87
C LYS A 283 12.77 -26.12 -16.11
N TYR A 284 12.75 -25.99 -14.78
CA TYR A 284 13.87 -26.41 -13.96
C TYR A 284 14.04 -27.93 -13.99
N CYS A 285 12.97 -28.70 -13.74
CA CYS A 285 12.98 -30.17 -13.77
C CYS A 285 13.50 -30.69 -15.12
N ASP A 286 13.03 -30.09 -16.24
CA ASP A 286 13.51 -30.42 -17.59
C ASP A 286 15.03 -30.18 -17.72
N SER A 287 15.55 -29.10 -17.12
CA SER A 287 16.98 -28.76 -17.19
C SER A 287 17.89 -29.72 -16.41
N VAL A 288 17.38 -30.34 -15.35
CA VAL A 288 18.13 -31.27 -14.49
C VAL A 288 17.76 -32.74 -14.72
N GLY A 289 16.86 -33.01 -15.68
CA GLY A 289 16.43 -34.37 -16.04
C GLY A 289 15.51 -35.03 -15.00
N TYR A 290 14.80 -34.22 -14.18
CA TYR A 290 13.85 -34.74 -13.19
C TYR A 290 12.44 -34.87 -13.81
N ASP A 291 11.83 -36.04 -13.66
CA ASP A 291 10.49 -36.31 -14.18
C ASP A 291 9.40 -35.83 -13.19
N LEU A 292 8.76 -34.71 -13.51
CA LEU A 292 7.68 -34.12 -12.71
C LEU A 292 6.32 -34.73 -13.00
N SER A 293 6.19 -35.60 -14.01
CA SER A 293 4.89 -36.11 -14.51
C SER A 293 4.08 -36.90 -13.47
N GLN A 294 4.72 -37.43 -12.45
CA GLN A 294 4.09 -38.18 -11.36
C GLN A 294 3.54 -37.32 -10.22
N ILE A 295 3.85 -36.05 -10.21
CA ILE A 295 3.43 -35.11 -9.17
C ILE A 295 2.34 -34.21 -9.74
N GLN A 296 1.13 -34.31 -9.20
CA GLN A 296 0.03 -33.44 -9.64
C GLN A 296 0.12 -32.09 -8.95
N PRO A 297 0.03 -30.97 -9.72
CA PRO A 297 -0.03 -29.64 -9.13
C PRO A 297 -1.39 -29.39 -8.46
N ASP A 298 -1.39 -28.55 -7.43
CA ASP A 298 -2.60 -27.95 -6.91
C ASP A 298 -3.14 -26.98 -7.96
N VAL A 299 -4.40 -27.14 -8.35
CA VAL A 299 -5.07 -26.27 -9.29
C VAL A 299 -5.94 -25.31 -8.50
N GLY A 300 -5.62 -24.03 -8.55
CA GLY A 300 -6.45 -22.98 -7.94
C GLY A 300 -7.85 -22.94 -8.57
N GLU A 301 -8.75 -22.22 -7.93
CA GLU A 301 -10.11 -22.06 -8.41
C GLU A 301 -10.17 -21.49 -9.83
N GLU A 302 -11.16 -21.96 -10.60
CA GLU A 302 -11.42 -21.43 -11.94
C GLU A 302 -11.75 -19.92 -11.86
N ILE A 303 -11.02 -19.12 -12.62
CA ILE A 303 -11.24 -17.67 -12.66
C ILE A 303 -12.14 -17.34 -13.85
N VAL A 304 -13.31 -16.75 -13.56
CA VAL A 304 -14.21 -16.23 -14.60
C VAL A 304 -13.95 -14.74 -14.80
N LYS A 305 -13.45 -14.38 -15.98
CA LYS A 305 -13.18 -12.99 -16.36
C LYS A 305 -14.20 -12.47 -17.34
N LEU A 306 -14.60 -11.20 -17.15
CA LEU A 306 -15.30 -10.43 -18.15
C LEU A 306 -14.28 -9.94 -19.19
N VAL A 307 -14.51 -10.25 -20.46
CA VAL A 307 -13.66 -9.80 -21.56
C VAL A 307 -14.48 -9.19 -22.69
N GLU A 308 -13.89 -8.23 -23.37
CA GLU A 308 -14.49 -7.62 -24.55
C GLU A 308 -14.61 -8.65 -25.68
N ASP A 309 -15.79 -8.78 -26.27
CA ASP A 309 -16.00 -9.67 -27.40
C ASP A 309 -15.63 -8.96 -28.73
N LYS A 310 -14.33 -8.91 -28.98
CA LYS A 310 -13.80 -8.28 -30.20
C LYS A 310 -14.12 -9.14 -31.41
N PRO A 311 -14.63 -8.58 -32.51
CA PRO A 311 -14.82 -9.32 -33.75
C PRO A 311 -13.47 -9.93 -34.18
N LYS A 312 -13.48 -11.19 -34.52
CA LYS A 312 -12.27 -11.85 -35.04
C LYS A 312 -11.78 -11.07 -36.26
N LYS A 313 -10.52 -10.60 -36.21
CA LYS A 313 -9.89 -10.02 -37.41
C LYS A 313 -9.97 -11.06 -38.50
N VAL A 314 -10.78 -10.80 -39.51
CA VAL A 314 -10.75 -11.58 -40.76
C VAL A 314 -9.36 -11.34 -41.36
N LYS A 315 -8.54 -12.37 -41.42
CA LYS A 315 -7.30 -12.32 -42.20
C LYS A 315 -7.73 -12.22 -43.66
N LEU A 316 -7.62 -11.01 -44.21
CA LEU A 316 -7.71 -10.83 -45.67
C LEU A 316 -6.48 -11.41 -46.32
#